data_6f9a8c8072a5dc8feec966f45dface92
#
_entry.id   6f9a8c8072a5dc8feec966f45dface92
#
_cell.length_a   1.000
_cell.length_b   1.000
_cell.length_c   1.000
_cell.angle_alpha   90.00
_cell.angle_beta   90.00
_cell.angle_gamma   90.00
#
_symmetry.space_group_name_H-M   'P 1'
#
loop_
_entity.id
_entity.type
_entity.pdbx_description
1 polymer ?
#
loop_
_entity_poly.entity_id
_entity_poly.type
_entity_poly.pdbx_seq_one_letter_code
_entity_poly.pdbx_strand_id
1 'polypeptide(L)'
;MKLRINAFRVTLATNRGPFGVTALFDTGLNVIRAENTSGKSALINGMLYALGLEILVGKRGIEATKPVLWSTGDYEGQEFNVTESFVELEITNASGDVVTVRRYVAGQKDSRLVEVIFGDVITGPQGSQHRVESFFVGMEGAAQRERGFHYFLAEFLKLEMPYVKRFQGEDVPLYIECVAPLMFIEQIRGWSGIQATLPQSFGIRNVAKLAVEYILSLDIIENEKRRIQVSEEANQIREDWRGLRELMLRIASQIGGRLMNVPAGPSAVLPDEPWIAVSASGKDVTTLADLLVAKRTLLLQSSGEDPPKVAGSEELEARLNNQENQLLVAQAELSQLRSDIRSENEELQVEELEFEQGCSLVTAVDF
;
A
#
# COMPACT_ATOMS: atom_id res chain seq x y z
N MET A 1 -17.35 6.44 -0.97
CA MET A 1 -17.34 6.63 0.50
C MET A 1 -18.55 7.44 0.93
N LYS A 2 -19.32 6.98 1.91
CA LYS A 2 -20.48 7.75 2.41
C LYS A 2 -20.51 7.66 3.94
N LEU A 3 -20.08 8.73 4.59
CA LEU A 3 -20.26 8.99 6.01
C LEU A 3 -21.31 10.08 6.16
N ARG A 4 -22.34 9.82 6.94
CA ARG A 4 -23.33 10.83 7.35
C ARG A 4 -23.26 11.00 8.85
N ILE A 5 -23.22 12.24 9.31
CA ILE A 5 -23.37 12.62 10.71
C ILE A 5 -24.86 12.89 10.94
N ASN A 6 -25.48 12.19 11.91
CA ASN A 6 -26.88 12.37 12.27
C ASN A 6 -27.02 13.34 13.42
N ALA A 7 -26.17 13.18 14.45
CA ALA A 7 -26.23 13.98 15.65
C ALA A 7 -24.86 14.03 16.36
N PHE A 8 -24.66 15.08 17.13
CA PHE A 8 -23.51 15.23 18.01
C PHE A 8 -24.01 15.71 19.38
N ARG A 9 -23.53 15.09 20.45
CA ARG A 9 -23.88 15.46 21.82
C ARG A 9 -22.64 15.60 22.70
N VAL A 10 -22.61 16.65 23.48
CA VAL A 10 -21.62 16.87 24.54
C VAL A 10 -22.36 16.76 25.88
N THR A 11 -21.79 15.99 26.81
CA THR A 11 -22.32 15.86 28.18
C THR A 11 -21.20 16.17 29.17
N LEU A 12 -21.50 17.03 30.14
CA LEU A 12 -20.61 17.39 31.24
C LEU A 12 -21.35 17.14 32.58
N ALA A 13 -20.71 16.42 33.46
CA ALA A 13 -21.07 16.42 34.88
C ALA A 13 -20.17 17.43 35.60
N THR A 14 -20.77 18.30 36.40
CA THR A 14 -20.04 19.37 37.10
C THR A 14 -20.49 19.43 38.58
N ASN A 15 -19.73 20.17 39.37
CA ASN A 15 -20.10 20.46 40.76
C ASN A 15 -21.40 21.29 40.90
N ARG A 16 -21.96 21.78 39.78
CA ARG A 16 -23.21 22.55 39.76
C ARG A 16 -24.35 21.84 39.01
N GLY A 17 -24.16 20.59 38.66
CA GLY A 17 -25.14 19.79 37.92
C GLY A 17 -24.67 19.47 36.48
N PRO A 18 -25.53 18.79 35.72
CA PRO A 18 -25.19 18.42 34.34
C PRO A 18 -25.37 19.59 33.40
N PHE A 19 -24.42 19.73 32.46
CA PHE A 19 -24.51 20.60 31.28
C PHE A 19 -24.33 19.79 30.01
N GLY A 20 -24.80 20.31 28.90
CA GLY A 20 -24.61 19.66 27.63
C GLY A 20 -25.28 20.39 26.46
N VAL A 21 -24.95 19.96 25.28
CA VAL A 21 -25.55 20.42 24.04
C VAL A 21 -25.74 19.25 23.10
N THR A 22 -26.87 19.25 22.39
CA THR A 22 -27.14 18.29 21.32
C THR A 22 -27.38 19.05 20.02
N ALA A 23 -26.66 18.72 18.99
CA ALA A 23 -26.84 19.21 17.63
C ALA A 23 -27.35 18.07 16.74
N LEU A 24 -28.44 18.28 16.04
CA LEU A 24 -29.00 17.34 15.08
C LEU A 24 -28.67 17.82 13.65
N PHE A 25 -28.43 16.89 12.77
CA PHE A 25 -28.07 17.15 11.39
C PHE A 25 -29.02 16.43 10.44
N ASP A 26 -29.50 17.15 9.45
CA ASP A 26 -30.31 16.62 8.38
C ASP A 26 -29.46 16.15 7.18
N THR A 27 -30.12 15.58 6.18
CA THR A 27 -29.50 15.29 4.89
C THR A 27 -29.23 16.57 4.11
N GLY A 28 -28.07 16.65 3.46
CA GLY A 28 -27.67 17.80 2.64
C GLY A 28 -26.91 18.87 3.42
N LEU A 29 -27.12 20.14 3.09
CA LEU A 29 -26.40 21.25 3.69
C LEU A 29 -26.95 21.59 5.09
N ASN A 30 -26.07 21.53 6.08
CA ASN A 30 -26.36 21.97 7.44
C ASN A 30 -25.56 23.25 7.75
N VAL A 31 -26.20 24.26 8.30
CA VAL A 31 -25.57 25.54 8.64
C VAL A 31 -25.69 25.80 10.13
N ILE A 32 -24.55 25.86 10.82
CA ILE A 32 -24.50 26.22 12.24
C ILE A 32 -24.21 27.73 12.34
N ARG A 33 -25.21 28.49 12.71
CA ARG A 33 -25.08 29.93 12.95
C ARG A 33 -25.13 30.25 14.45
N ALA A 34 -24.15 30.96 14.94
CA ALA A 34 -24.10 31.45 16.31
C ALA A 34 -23.09 32.59 16.40
N GLU A 35 -23.14 33.37 17.48
CA GLU A 35 -22.24 34.49 17.75
C GLU A 35 -20.79 34.02 17.93
N ASN A 36 -19.84 34.95 17.89
CA ASN A 36 -18.45 34.64 18.19
C ASN A 36 -18.33 34.15 19.64
N THR A 37 -17.39 33.24 19.89
CA THR A 37 -17.20 32.59 21.21
C THR A 37 -18.30 31.64 21.69
N SER A 38 -19.37 31.43 20.94
CA SER A 38 -20.51 30.56 21.28
C SER A 38 -20.26 29.04 21.18
N GLY A 39 -19.01 28.62 20.95
CA GLY A 39 -18.66 27.20 20.94
C GLY A 39 -18.71 26.47 19.58
N LYS A 40 -18.94 27.16 18.44
CA LYS A 40 -18.94 26.53 17.10
C LYS A 40 -17.70 25.67 16.83
N SER A 41 -16.52 26.22 17.12
CA SER A 41 -15.28 25.46 16.96
C SER A 41 -15.11 24.32 17.98
N ALA A 42 -15.72 24.45 19.17
CA ALA A 42 -15.73 23.37 20.15
C ALA A 42 -16.56 22.18 19.67
N LEU A 43 -17.68 22.45 18.99
CA LEU A 43 -18.54 21.41 18.41
C LEU A 43 -17.79 20.65 17.31
N ILE A 44 -17.18 21.35 16.33
CA ILE A 44 -16.40 20.69 15.25
C ILE A 44 -15.20 19.91 15.82
N ASN A 45 -14.44 20.52 16.75
CA ASN A 45 -13.32 19.82 17.39
C ASN A 45 -13.79 18.58 18.19
N GLY A 46 -14.94 18.66 18.83
CA GLY A 46 -15.56 17.52 19.54
C GLY A 46 -15.92 16.39 18.58
N MET A 47 -16.45 16.68 17.40
CA MET A 47 -16.71 15.67 16.38
C MET A 47 -15.43 15.01 15.88
N LEU A 48 -14.39 15.80 15.58
CA LEU A 48 -13.07 15.27 15.18
C LEU A 48 -12.46 14.42 16.30
N TYR A 49 -12.61 14.86 17.54
CA TYR A 49 -12.16 14.12 18.70
C TYR A 49 -12.91 12.77 18.83
N ALA A 50 -14.23 12.74 18.68
CA ALA A 50 -15.02 11.50 18.70
C ALA A 50 -14.54 10.51 17.63
N LEU A 51 -14.16 11.00 16.44
CA LEU A 51 -13.63 10.19 15.33
C LEU A 51 -12.14 9.81 15.46
N GLY A 52 -11.43 10.26 16.51
CA GLY A 52 -9.98 10.05 16.66
C GLY A 52 -9.13 10.83 15.64
N LEU A 53 -9.69 11.89 15.07
CA LEU A 53 -9.08 12.72 14.02
C LEU A 53 -8.54 14.06 14.57
N GLU A 54 -8.25 14.13 15.86
CA GLU A 54 -7.75 15.33 16.53
C GLU A 54 -6.41 15.85 15.97
N ILE A 55 -5.67 15.01 15.28
CA ILE A 55 -4.43 15.41 14.60
C ILE A 55 -4.68 16.52 13.57
N LEU A 56 -5.89 16.60 13.00
CA LEU A 56 -6.26 17.62 12.01
C LEU A 56 -6.27 19.04 12.61
N VAL A 57 -6.58 19.19 13.89
CA VAL A 57 -6.48 20.46 14.61
C VAL A 57 -5.10 20.71 15.17
N GLY A 58 -4.14 19.81 14.91
CA GLY A 58 -2.72 19.93 15.29
C GLY A 58 -2.45 19.72 16.77
N LYS A 59 -3.34 19.04 17.46
CA LYS A 59 -3.26 18.66 18.85
C LYS A 59 -3.53 17.17 18.97
N ARG A 60 -3.26 16.60 20.15
CA ARG A 60 -3.50 15.19 20.41
C ARG A 60 -4.33 15.03 21.70
N GLY A 61 -5.14 13.99 21.71
CA GLY A 61 -5.97 13.66 22.86
C GLY A 61 -6.88 14.82 23.28
N ILE A 62 -7.09 14.99 24.57
CA ILE A 62 -8.02 15.98 25.13
C ILE A 62 -7.67 17.43 24.79
N GLU A 63 -6.41 17.73 24.51
CA GLU A 63 -5.98 19.09 24.15
C GLU A 63 -6.59 19.57 22.81
N ALA A 64 -7.07 18.66 21.98
CA ALA A 64 -7.78 19.00 20.76
C ALA A 64 -9.16 19.58 21.03
N THR A 65 -9.73 19.29 22.19
CA THR A 65 -11.00 19.84 22.66
C THR A 65 -10.79 21.20 23.37
N LYS A 66 -11.85 21.83 23.80
CA LYS A 66 -11.77 23.09 24.52
C LYS A 66 -11.66 22.84 26.04
N PRO A 67 -10.91 23.69 26.78
CA PRO A 67 -10.70 23.52 28.23
C PRO A 67 -12.01 23.39 29.04
N VAL A 68 -13.08 24.03 28.61
CA VAL A 68 -14.40 23.91 29.23
C VAL A 68 -14.94 22.46 29.28
N LEU A 69 -14.40 21.55 28.49
CA LEU A 69 -14.81 20.14 28.51
C LEU A 69 -14.01 19.29 29.51
N TRP A 70 -12.89 19.79 30.05
CA TRP A 70 -12.05 18.98 30.94
C TRP A 70 -11.47 19.73 32.15
N SER A 71 -11.78 21.01 32.30
CA SER A 71 -11.27 21.83 33.39
C SER A 71 -12.40 22.64 34.04
N THR A 72 -12.42 23.94 33.81
CA THR A 72 -13.40 24.87 34.36
C THR A 72 -14.15 25.59 33.27
N GLY A 73 -15.35 26.02 33.55
CA GLY A 73 -16.14 26.86 32.66
C GLY A 73 -16.90 27.92 33.44
N ASP A 74 -17.44 28.90 32.72
CA ASP A 74 -18.34 29.91 33.26
C ASP A 74 -19.68 29.81 32.54
N TYR A 75 -20.74 29.85 33.29
CA TYR A 75 -22.09 29.97 32.76
C TYR A 75 -22.86 31.01 33.54
N GLU A 76 -23.34 32.04 32.87
CA GLU A 76 -24.04 33.19 33.46
C GLU A 76 -23.27 33.87 34.59
N GLY A 77 -21.94 34.01 34.47
CA GLY A 77 -21.07 34.60 35.49
C GLY A 77 -20.81 33.67 36.70
N GLN A 78 -21.13 32.38 36.57
CA GLN A 78 -20.90 31.40 37.62
C GLN A 78 -19.90 30.34 37.15
N GLU A 79 -18.78 30.26 37.83
CA GLU A 79 -17.74 29.28 37.54
C GLU A 79 -18.18 27.87 37.99
N PHE A 80 -17.88 26.87 37.18
CA PHE A 80 -18.07 25.44 37.50
C PHE A 80 -16.83 24.64 37.19
N ASN A 81 -16.68 23.50 37.90
CA ASN A 81 -15.62 22.52 37.65
C ASN A 81 -16.21 21.27 37.05
N VAL A 82 -15.56 20.78 35.97
CA VAL A 82 -15.95 19.53 35.32
C VAL A 82 -15.39 18.35 36.10
N THR A 83 -16.25 17.41 36.44
CA THR A 83 -15.91 16.14 37.09
C THR A 83 -15.85 14.97 36.11
N GLU A 84 -16.74 14.96 35.15
CA GLU A 84 -16.74 14.00 34.03
C GLU A 84 -17.29 14.67 32.78
N SER A 85 -16.76 14.30 31.65
CA SER A 85 -17.31 14.72 30.38
C SER A 85 -17.02 13.72 29.28
N PHE A 86 -17.92 13.65 28.31
CA PHE A 86 -17.77 12.84 27.10
C PHE A 86 -18.48 13.50 25.91
N VAL A 87 -18.04 13.11 24.74
CA VAL A 87 -18.69 13.46 23.48
C VAL A 87 -19.29 12.21 22.84
N GLU A 88 -20.41 12.39 22.18
CA GLU A 88 -21.08 11.34 21.40
C GLU A 88 -21.34 11.83 19.99
N LEU A 89 -21.01 10.99 19.02
CA LEU A 89 -21.23 11.25 17.60
C LEU A 89 -22.01 10.10 17.00
N GLU A 90 -23.21 10.37 16.53
CA GLU A 90 -24.04 9.40 15.84
C GLU A 90 -23.81 9.51 14.33
N ILE A 91 -23.41 8.40 13.72
CA ILE A 91 -23.03 8.32 12.30
C ILE A 91 -23.76 7.18 11.61
N THR A 92 -23.98 7.36 10.31
CA THR A 92 -24.57 6.35 9.42
C THR A 92 -23.66 6.07 8.25
N ASN A 93 -23.50 4.78 7.90
CA ASN A 93 -22.73 4.34 6.74
C ASN A 93 -23.57 4.32 5.45
N ALA A 94 -22.98 3.87 4.34
CA ALA A 94 -23.66 3.78 3.04
C ALA A 94 -24.80 2.74 3.01
N SER A 95 -24.75 1.73 3.90
CA SER A 95 -25.78 0.68 4.00
C SER A 95 -26.97 1.08 4.86
N GLY A 96 -26.89 2.22 5.57
CA GLY A 96 -27.93 2.68 6.49
C GLY A 96 -27.72 2.19 7.93
N ASP A 97 -26.59 1.48 8.22
CA ASP A 97 -26.29 1.07 9.58
C ASP A 97 -25.90 2.30 10.42
N VAL A 98 -26.38 2.36 11.66
CA VAL A 98 -26.15 3.49 12.56
C VAL A 98 -25.29 3.02 13.75
N VAL A 99 -24.31 3.83 14.10
CA VAL A 99 -23.54 3.67 15.33
C VAL A 99 -23.39 5.01 16.04
N THR A 100 -23.35 4.98 17.36
CA THR A 100 -23.02 6.13 18.20
C THR A 100 -21.65 5.89 18.82
N VAL A 101 -20.70 6.75 18.48
CA VAL A 101 -19.33 6.73 19.00
C VAL A 101 -19.29 7.62 20.23
N ARG A 102 -18.93 7.07 21.41
CA ARG A 102 -18.73 7.82 22.65
C ARG A 102 -17.26 7.81 23.03
N ARG A 103 -16.73 9.01 23.32
CA ARG A 103 -15.35 9.16 23.78
C ARG A 103 -15.28 10.10 24.97
N TYR A 104 -14.57 9.68 26.02
CA TYR A 104 -14.43 10.45 27.25
C TYR A 104 -13.35 11.53 27.09
N VAL A 105 -13.63 12.71 27.65
CA VAL A 105 -12.71 13.86 27.67
C VAL A 105 -12.13 14.05 29.06
N ALA A 106 -12.98 13.99 30.09
CA ALA A 106 -12.57 14.06 31.49
C ALA A 106 -13.29 12.96 32.31
N GLY A 107 -12.71 12.55 33.41
CA GLY A 107 -13.25 11.52 34.32
C GLY A 107 -12.29 10.38 34.55
N GLN A 108 -12.83 9.23 34.97
CA GLN A 108 -12.04 8.04 35.33
C GLN A 108 -11.66 7.17 34.13
N LYS A 109 -12.38 7.27 33.01
CA LYS A 109 -12.11 6.47 31.81
C LYS A 109 -10.98 7.08 30.99
N ASP A 110 -10.15 6.21 30.39
CA ASP A 110 -9.05 6.63 29.51
C ASP A 110 -9.61 7.39 28.30
N SER A 111 -9.06 8.54 28.01
CA SER A 111 -9.43 9.37 26.85
C SER A 111 -9.11 8.73 25.49
N ARG A 112 -8.32 7.65 25.45
CA ARG A 112 -8.07 6.84 24.27
C ARG A 112 -9.14 5.77 24.04
N LEU A 113 -9.95 5.46 25.07
CA LEU A 113 -11.05 4.52 24.96
C LEU A 113 -12.19 5.14 24.16
N VAL A 114 -12.65 4.40 23.15
CA VAL A 114 -13.79 4.73 22.31
C VAL A 114 -14.83 3.62 22.49
N GLU A 115 -15.99 3.97 22.99
CA GLU A 115 -17.14 3.07 23.07
C GLU A 115 -17.96 3.25 21.79
N VAL A 116 -18.14 2.17 21.04
CA VAL A 116 -19.04 2.12 19.88
C VAL A 116 -20.32 1.44 20.30
N ILE A 117 -21.41 2.18 20.25
CA ILE A 117 -22.76 1.76 20.59
C ILE A 117 -23.51 1.52 19.28
N PHE A 118 -23.90 0.29 19.01
CA PHE A 118 -24.57 -0.08 17.77
C PHE A 118 -26.04 0.32 17.81
N GLY A 119 -26.33 1.50 17.27
CA GLY A 119 -27.66 2.08 17.20
C GLY A 119 -27.67 3.60 17.34
N ASP A 120 -28.88 4.14 17.28
CA ASP A 120 -29.25 5.55 17.25
C ASP A 120 -29.51 6.08 18.70
N VAL A 121 -28.47 6.19 19.52
CA VAL A 121 -28.58 6.58 20.94
C VAL A 121 -29.03 8.04 21.14
N ILE A 122 -28.71 8.92 20.17
CA ILE A 122 -29.03 10.34 20.28
C ILE A 122 -30.38 10.65 19.63
N THR A 123 -30.64 10.07 18.45
CA THR A 123 -31.85 10.36 17.66
C THR A 123 -32.97 9.34 17.89
N GLY A 124 -32.65 8.15 18.40
CA GLY A 124 -33.61 7.08 18.62
C GLY A 124 -34.40 7.16 19.93
N PRO A 125 -35.24 6.17 20.21
CA PRO A 125 -36.04 6.11 21.43
C PRO A 125 -35.17 5.98 22.68
N GLN A 126 -35.47 6.78 23.71
CA GLN A 126 -34.74 6.69 24.96
C GLN A 126 -35.00 5.35 25.69
N GLY A 127 -33.93 4.78 26.26
CA GLY A 127 -34.00 3.54 27.01
C GLY A 127 -33.83 2.28 26.16
N SER A 128 -33.58 2.38 24.87
CA SER A 128 -33.24 1.23 24.05
C SER A 128 -31.93 0.58 24.50
N GLN A 129 -31.89 -0.74 24.53
CA GLN A 129 -30.64 -1.48 24.79
C GLN A 129 -29.87 -1.66 23.51
N HIS A 130 -28.61 -1.26 23.54
CA HIS A 130 -27.71 -1.37 22.41
C HIS A 130 -26.48 -2.21 22.77
N ARG A 131 -25.94 -2.92 21.78
CA ARG A 131 -24.63 -3.56 21.93
C ARG A 131 -23.56 -2.48 22.01
N VAL A 132 -22.60 -2.64 22.92
CA VAL A 132 -21.48 -1.72 23.11
C VAL A 132 -20.18 -2.49 22.96
N GLU A 133 -19.28 -1.98 22.16
CA GLU A 133 -17.91 -2.50 22.02
C GLU A 133 -16.88 -1.40 22.29
N SER A 134 -15.73 -1.82 22.84
CA SER A 134 -14.65 -0.92 23.22
C SER A 134 -13.49 -1.03 22.24
N PHE A 135 -13.06 0.13 21.74
CA PHE A 135 -11.94 0.29 20.84
C PHE A 135 -10.96 1.33 21.39
N PHE A 136 -9.81 1.47 20.76
CA PHE A 136 -8.77 2.41 21.20
C PHE A 136 -8.27 3.27 20.03
N VAL A 137 -7.94 4.55 20.32
CA VAL A 137 -7.26 5.47 19.43
C VAL A 137 -5.86 5.79 19.94
N GLY A 138 -4.95 6.16 19.02
CA GLY A 138 -3.62 6.64 19.38
C GLY A 138 -2.69 5.60 19.99
N MET A 139 -3.02 4.32 19.92
CA MET A 139 -2.15 3.21 20.28
C MET A 139 -1.39 2.74 19.03
N GLU A 140 -0.15 2.27 19.23
CA GLU A 140 0.65 1.70 18.15
C GLU A 140 -0.08 0.51 17.51
N GLY A 141 -0.28 0.57 16.20
CA GLY A 141 -1.02 -0.44 15.43
C GLY A 141 -2.55 -0.36 15.55
N ALA A 142 -3.14 0.65 16.18
CA ALA A 142 -4.59 0.80 16.32
C ALA A 142 -5.34 0.89 14.99
N ALA A 143 -4.68 1.32 13.92
CA ALA A 143 -5.26 1.35 12.57
C ALA A 143 -5.16 0.01 11.81
N GLN A 144 -4.49 -0.99 12.39
CA GLN A 144 -4.20 -2.28 11.76
C GLN A 144 -4.74 -3.49 12.56
N ARG A 145 -5.24 -3.26 13.78
CA ARG A 145 -5.66 -4.32 14.69
C ARG A 145 -7.17 -4.22 14.95
N GLU A 146 -7.82 -5.35 15.12
CA GLU A 146 -9.27 -5.48 15.38
C GLU A 146 -9.79 -4.60 16.52
N ARG A 147 -8.95 -4.28 17.52
CA ARG A 147 -9.32 -3.39 18.65
C ARG A 147 -8.98 -1.91 18.39
N GLY A 148 -8.47 -1.57 17.20
CA GLY A 148 -8.23 -0.20 16.81
C GLY A 148 -9.50 0.48 16.29
N PHE A 149 -9.80 1.68 16.78
CA PHE A 149 -11.01 2.39 16.38
C PHE A 149 -11.00 2.76 14.89
N HIS A 150 -9.86 3.17 14.34
CA HIS A 150 -9.78 3.50 12.90
C HIS A 150 -9.88 2.27 12.00
N TYR A 151 -9.48 1.09 12.49
CA TYR A 151 -9.73 -0.16 11.80
C TYR A 151 -11.25 -0.44 11.75
N PHE A 152 -11.92 -0.39 12.90
CA PHE A 152 -13.38 -0.51 12.96
C PHE A 152 -14.08 0.52 12.06
N LEU A 153 -13.65 1.79 12.10
CA LEU A 153 -14.27 2.86 11.31
C LEU A 153 -14.12 2.60 9.79
N ALA A 154 -12.97 2.08 9.36
CA ALA A 154 -12.75 1.68 7.97
C ALA A 154 -13.70 0.55 7.55
N GLU A 155 -13.84 -0.49 8.36
CA GLU A 155 -14.78 -1.60 8.12
C GLU A 155 -16.23 -1.12 8.10
N PHE A 156 -16.64 -0.32 9.09
CA PHE A 156 -18.00 0.24 9.18
C PHE A 156 -18.35 1.08 7.96
N LEU A 157 -17.42 1.88 7.45
CA LEU A 157 -17.60 2.70 6.25
C LEU A 157 -17.35 1.93 4.95
N LYS A 158 -16.95 0.65 5.03
CA LYS A 158 -16.57 -0.18 3.89
C LYS A 158 -15.48 0.45 3.03
N LEU A 159 -14.44 0.97 3.68
CA LEU A 159 -13.29 1.59 3.05
C LEU A 159 -12.21 0.52 2.81
N GLU A 160 -11.96 0.20 1.57
CA GLU A 160 -10.83 -0.63 1.18
C GLU A 160 -9.58 0.25 1.15
N MET A 161 -8.85 0.28 2.29
CA MET A 161 -7.65 1.10 2.43
C MET A 161 -6.47 0.40 1.73
N PRO A 162 -5.90 1.00 0.67
CA PRO A 162 -4.79 0.39 -0.07
C PRO A 162 -3.53 0.36 0.78
N TYR A 163 -2.70 -0.69 0.59
CA TYR A 163 -1.35 -0.72 1.14
C TYR A 163 -0.43 0.18 0.34
N VAL A 164 0.36 1.00 1.03
CA VAL A 164 1.21 2.03 0.45
C VAL A 164 2.63 1.97 1.01
N LYS A 165 3.62 2.36 0.20
CA LYS A 165 5.04 2.32 0.59
C LYS A 165 5.39 3.41 1.59
N ARG A 166 6.14 3.03 2.63
CA ARG A 166 6.80 3.95 3.56
C ARG A 166 8.17 4.37 3.05
N PHE A 167 8.74 5.41 3.66
CA PHE A 167 10.14 5.77 3.43
C PHE A 167 11.09 4.70 3.93
N GLN A 168 10.72 4.02 5.03
CA GLN A 168 11.47 2.92 5.65
C GLN A 168 10.49 1.91 6.25
N GLY A 169 10.82 0.61 6.18
CA GLY A 169 10.03 -0.49 6.74
C GLY A 169 9.03 -1.07 5.75
N GLU A 170 8.13 -1.89 6.27
CA GLU A 170 7.10 -2.60 5.51
C GLU A 170 5.99 -1.67 5.01
N ASP A 171 5.28 -2.11 3.99
CA ASP A 171 4.09 -1.44 3.47
C ASP A 171 3.00 -1.37 4.54
N VAL A 172 2.27 -0.26 4.58
CA VAL A 172 1.19 -0.04 5.55
C VAL A 172 -0.09 0.37 4.83
N PRO A 173 -1.27 0.13 5.41
CA PRO A 173 -2.49 0.67 4.83
C PRO A 173 -2.46 2.20 4.83
N LEU A 174 -3.06 2.81 3.83
CA LEU A 174 -3.30 4.25 3.84
C LEU A 174 -4.28 4.56 5.00
N TYR A 175 -3.83 5.35 5.98
CA TYR A 175 -4.63 5.62 7.18
C TYR A 175 -5.76 6.60 6.90
N ILE A 176 -6.89 6.45 7.61
CA ILE A 176 -8.03 7.38 7.53
C ILE A 176 -7.58 8.81 7.80
N GLU A 177 -6.65 9.01 8.73
CA GLU A 177 -6.08 10.31 9.08
C GLU A 177 -5.36 10.99 7.90
N CYS A 178 -4.91 10.22 6.91
CA CYS A 178 -4.31 10.76 5.69
C CYS A 178 -5.36 11.25 4.69
N VAL A 179 -6.57 10.69 4.73
CA VAL A 179 -7.67 10.98 3.82
C VAL A 179 -8.62 12.04 4.39
N ALA A 180 -8.83 12.00 5.70
CA ALA A 180 -9.75 12.90 6.41
C ALA A 180 -9.51 14.41 6.17
N PRO A 181 -8.27 14.93 6.01
CA PRO A 181 -8.04 16.35 5.70
C PRO A 181 -8.72 16.83 4.41
N LEU A 182 -8.99 15.93 3.49
CA LEU A 182 -9.72 16.26 2.25
C LEU A 182 -11.23 16.39 2.46
N MET A 183 -11.74 15.96 3.62
CA MET A 183 -13.17 16.00 3.98
C MET A 183 -13.48 16.99 5.09
N PHE A 184 -12.51 17.31 5.94
CA PHE A 184 -12.65 18.22 7.08
C PHE A 184 -11.70 19.40 6.91
N ILE A 185 -12.26 20.60 6.70
CA ILE A 185 -11.48 21.83 6.61
C ILE A 185 -11.60 22.58 7.93
N GLU A 186 -10.52 22.54 8.71
CA GLU A 186 -10.44 23.26 10.00
C GLU A 186 -10.05 24.72 9.76
N GLN A 187 -10.63 25.62 10.54
CA GLN A 187 -10.54 27.08 10.34
C GLN A 187 -9.10 27.62 10.42
N ILE A 188 -8.26 27.11 11.33
CA ILE A 188 -6.94 27.67 11.58
C ILE A 188 -5.90 27.16 10.58
N ARG A 189 -5.95 25.85 10.26
CA ARG A 189 -4.95 25.15 9.47
C ARG A 189 -5.39 24.82 8.05
N GLY A 190 -6.68 24.52 7.88
CA GLY A 190 -7.24 24.10 6.59
C GLY A 190 -7.32 25.24 5.55
N TRP A 191 -7.30 26.51 5.97
CA TRP A 191 -7.41 27.64 5.06
C TRP A 191 -6.11 27.94 4.29
N SER A 192 -4.96 27.55 4.81
CA SER A 192 -3.66 27.73 4.14
C SER A 192 -3.43 26.69 3.02
N GLY A 193 -4.22 25.62 3.00
CA GLY A 193 -4.16 24.54 2.02
C GLY A 193 -4.45 23.18 2.65
N ILE A 194 -5.17 22.34 1.95
CA ILE A 194 -5.51 20.98 2.41
C ILE A 194 -4.27 20.17 2.79
N GLN A 195 -3.18 20.34 2.04
CA GLN A 195 -1.93 19.63 2.29
C GLN A 195 -1.24 20.03 3.61
N ALA A 196 -1.55 21.21 4.17
CA ALA A 196 -0.97 21.67 5.43
C ALA A 196 -1.39 20.83 6.65
N THR A 197 -2.50 20.09 6.54
CA THR A 197 -3.06 19.26 7.62
C THR A 197 -2.73 17.77 7.47
N LEU A 198 -2.08 17.36 6.37
CA LEU A 198 -1.72 15.96 6.13
C LEU A 198 -0.67 15.49 7.14
N PRO A 199 -0.91 14.35 7.81
CA PRO A 199 0.01 13.84 8.81
C PRO A 199 1.28 13.28 8.16
N GLN A 200 2.42 13.90 8.47
CA GLN A 200 3.74 13.44 8.02
C GLN A 200 4.30 12.29 8.90
N SER A 201 3.73 12.11 10.08
CA SER A 201 4.24 11.18 11.11
C SER A 201 4.18 9.70 10.73
N PHE A 202 3.37 9.33 9.76
CA PHE A 202 3.23 7.93 9.33
C PHE A 202 4.35 7.46 8.40
N GLY A 203 5.20 8.37 7.91
CA GLY A 203 6.32 8.06 7.03
C GLY A 203 5.91 7.51 5.67
N ILE A 204 4.70 7.80 5.20
CA ILE A 204 4.18 7.38 3.88
C ILE A 204 4.73 8.29 2.79
N ARG A 205 5.22 7.70 1.71
CA ARG A 205 5.69 8.46 0.54
C ARG A 205 4.50 9.06 -0.21
N ASN A 206 4.64 10.33 -0.63
CA ASN A 206 3.64 11.01 -1.46
C ASN A 206 2.21 10.97 -0.90
N VAL A 207 2.05 11.05 0.44
CA VAL A 207 0.77 10.90 1.12
C VAL A 207 -0.34 11.80 0.55
N ALA A 208 -0.01 13.03 0.15
CA ALA A 208 -0.97 13.96 -0.44
C ALA A 208 -1.56 13.45 -1.76
N LYS A 209 -0.68 12.96 -2.64
CA LYS A 209 -1.07 12.38 -3.92
C LYS A 209 -1.96 11.16 -3.69
N LEU A 210 -1.50 10.20 -2.87
CA LEU A 210 -2.23 8.98 -2.56
C LEU A 210 -3.61 9.22 -1.94
N ALA A 211 -3.74 10.21 -1.06
CA ALA A 211 -5.02 10.56 -0.45
C ALA A 211 -6.03 11.10 -1.47
N VAL A 212 -5.57 11.96 -2.40
CA VAL A 212 -6.41 12.49 -3.50
C VAL A 212 -6.82 11.37 -4.46
N GLU A 213 -5.88 10.54 -4.88
CA GLU A 213 -6.12 9.41 -5.77
C GLU A 213 -7.12 8.42 -5.17
N TYR A 214 -6.99 8.14 -3.87
CA TYR A 214 -7.92 7.28 -3.15
C TYR A 214 -9.35 7.85 -3.13
N ILE A 215 -9.53 9.14 -2.81
CA ILE A 215 -10.86 9.77 -2.77
C ILE A 215 -11.51 9.81 -4.15
N LEU A 216 -10.72 10.07 -5.18
CA LEU A 216 -11.20 10.11 -6.56
C LEU A 216 -11.39 8.72 -7.17
N SER A 217 -11.07 7.66 -6.41
CA SER A 217 -11.12 6.26 -6.88
C SER A 217 -10.34 6.05 -8.17
N LEU A 218 -9.14 6.65 -8.26
CA LEU A 218 -8.27 6.51 -9.42
C LEU A 218 -7.50 5.19 -9.32
N ASP A 219 -7.39 4.46 -10.43
CA ASP A 219 -6.68 3.18 -10.54
C ASP A 219 -5.16 3.29 -10.39
N ILE A 220 -4.65 4.51 -10.19
CA ILE A 220 -3.22 4.83 -10.13
C ILE A 220 -2.50 4.07 -9.01
N ILE A 221 -3.17 3.81 -7.87
CA ILE A 221 -2.56 3.05 -6.76
C ILE A 221 -2.29 1.61 -7.18
N GLU A 222 -3.20 0.99 -7.91
CA GLU A 222 -3.06 -0.37 -8.41
C GLU A 222 -1.99 -0.44 -9.52
N ASN A 223 -2.01 0.50 -10.44
CA ASN A 223 -1.00 0.64 -11.49
C ASN A 223 0.40 0.92 -10.92
N GLU A 224 0.52 1.74 -9.86
CA GLU A 224 1.80 1.98 -9.21
C GLU A 224 2.33 0.72 -8.49
N LYS A 225 1.47 -0.08 -7.86
CA LYS A 225 1.85 -1.38 -7.31
C LYS A 225 2.36 -2.32 -8.40
N ARG A 226 1.62 -2.44 -9.50
CA ARG A 226 1.99 -3.27 -10.65
C ARG A 226 3.32 -2.82 -11.25
N ARG A 227 3.51 -1.50 -11.42
CA ARG A 227 4.76 -0.91 -11.90
C ARG A 227 5.96 -1.20 -10.98
N ILE A 228 5.76 -1.16 -9.67
CA ILE A 228 6.80 -1.48 -8.69
C ILE A 228 7.15 -2.97 -8.79
N GLN A 229 6.15 -3.84 -8.84
CA GLN A 229 6.34 -5.28 -8.97
C GLN A 229 7.10 -5.62 -10.25
N VAL A 230 6.67 -5.10 -11.40
CA VAL A 230 7.37 -5.27 -12.69
C VAL A 230 8.81 -4.74 -12.62
N SER A 231 9.05 -3.62 -11.93
CA SER A 231 10.39 -3.08 -11.75
C SER A 231 11.30 -3.97 -10.89
N GLU A 232 10.75 -4.60 -9.85
CA GLU A 232 11.47 -5.56 -8.99
C GLU A 232 11.81 -6.84 -9.77
N GLU A 233 10.85 -7.39 -10.52
CA GLU A 233 11.06 -8.54 -11.41
C GLU A 233 12.11 -8.24 -12.48
N ALA A 234 12.04 -7.06 -13.12
CA ALA A 234 13.05 -6.63 -14.10
C ALA A 234 14.44 -6.49 -13.47
N ASN A 235 14.57 -6.07 -12.23
CA ASN A 235 15.86 -6.01 -11.54
C ASN A 235 16.39 -7.41 -11.25
N GLN A 236 15.53 -8.34 -10.80
CA GLN A 236 15.91 -9.72 -10.58
C GLN A 236 16.43 -10.38 -11.85
N ILE A 237 15.71 -10.21 -12.97
CA ILE A 237 16.14 -10.71 -14.29
C ILE A 237 17.51 -10.14 -14.67
N ARG A 238 17.78 -8.85 -14.40
CA ARG A 238 19.09 -8.24 -14.68
C ARG A 238 20.21 -8.85 -13.86
N GLU A 239 19.96 -9.15 -12.60
CA GLU A 239 20.94 -9.79 -11.71
C GLU A 239 21.21 -11.23 -12.13
N ASP A 240 20.17 -12.00 -12.42
CA ASP A 240 20.28 -13.37 -12.90
C ASP A 240 21.04 -13.43 -14.24
N TRP A 241 20.72 -12.53 -15.16
CA TRP A 241 21.44 -12.40 -16.45
C TRP A 241 22.93 -12.13 -16.24
N ARG A 242 23.26 -11.22 -15.32
CA ARG A 242 24.64 -10.89 -14.99
C ARG A 242 25.36 -12.11 -14.44
N GLY A 243 24.76 -12.84 -13.51
CA GLY A 243 25.32 -14.06 -12.94
C GLY A 243 25.58 -15.15 -13.98
N LEU A 244 24.60 -15.40 -14.85
CA LEU A 244 24.73 -16.36 -15.95
C LEU A 244 25.83 -15.95 -16.95
N ARG A 245 25.84 -14.67 -17.33
CA ARG A 245 26.87 -14.16 -18.26
C ARG A 245 28.30 -14.28 -17.68
N GLU A 246 28.47 -13.98 -16.40
CA GLU A 246 29.75 -14.16 -15.72
C GLU A 246 30.19 -15.63 -15.64
N LEU A 247 29.24 -16.54 -15.43
CA LEU A 247 29.50 -17.99 -15.45
C LEU A 247 29.96 -18.42 -16.86
N MET A 248 29.25 -18.00 -17.89
CA MET A 248 29.60 -18.30 -19.30
C MET A 248 30.98 -17.74 -19.67
N LEU A 249 31.30 -16.52 -19.22
CA LEU A 249 32.63 -15.93 -19.43
C LEU A 249 33.74 -16.72 -18.73
N ARG A 250 33.49 -17.20 -17.52
CA ARG A 250 34.42 -18.07 -16.79
C ARG A 250 34.67 -19.38 -17.55
N ILE A 251 33.62 -20.05 -17.98
CA ILE A 251 33.71 -21.28 -18.77
C ILE A 251 34.48 -21.01 -20.05
N ALA A 252 34.16 -19.96 -20.78
CA ALA A 252 34.86 -19.60 -22.01
C ALA A 252 36.36 -19.37 -21.77
N SER A 253 36.72 -18.68 -20.67
CA SER A 253 38.10 -18.40 -20.33
C SER A 253 38.90 -19.68 -19.96
N GLN A 254 38.28 -20.63 -19.26
CA GLN A 254 38.89 -21.90 -18.88
C GLN A 254 39.32 -22.76 -20.08
N ILE A 255 38.56 -22.65 -21.16
CA ILE A 255 38.87 -23.39 -22.41
C ILE A 255 39.65 -22.54 -23.43
N GLY A 256 40.12 -21.33 -23.04
CA GLY A 256 40.83 -20.42 -23.94
C GLY A 256 39.92 -19.81 -25.04
N GLY A 257 38.61 -19.83 -24.85
CA GLY A 257 37.62 -19.32 -25.77
C GLY A 257 37.11 -17.92 -25.44
N ARG A 258 36.32 -17.39 -26.35
CA ARG A 258 35.62 -16.10 -26.19
C ARG A 258 34.10 -16.28 -26.34
N LEU A 259 33.33 -15.66 -25.46
CA LEU A 259 31.90 -15.64 -25.56
C LEU A 259 31.42 -14.66 -26.61
N MET A 260 30.61 -15.13 -27.56
CA MET A 260 30.07 -14.38 -28.69
C MET A 260 28.54 -14.32 -28.61
N ASN A 261 27.98 -13.23 -29.12
CA ASN A 261 26.54 -13.01 -29.27
C ASN A 261 25.75 -13.00 -27.95
N VAL A 262 26.40 -12.74 -26.81
CA VAL A 262 25.72 -12.57 -25.51
C VAL A 262 25.75 -11.09 -25.13
N PRO A 263 24.61 -10.40 -25.19
CA PRO A 263 24.54 -8.99 -24.82
C PRO A 263 24.90 -8.75 -23.34
N ALA A 264 25.29 -7.51 -23.04
CA ALA A 264 25.69 -7.12 -21.69
C ALA A 264 24.51 -7.13 -20.68
N GLY A 265 23.30 -6.93 -21.17
CA GLY A 265 22.06 -6.96 -20.39
C GLY A 265 21.05 -7.93 -20.98
N PRO A 266 19.97 -8.26 -20.26
CA PRO A 266 18.90 -9.12 -20.75
C PRO A 266 18.27 -8.53 -22.02
N SER A 267 17.92 -9.40 -22.95
CA SER A 267 17.26 -9.04 -24.20
C SER A 267 16.21 -10.10 -24.50
N ALA A 268 15.00 -9.65 -24.81
CA ALA A 268 13.90 -10.54 -25.20
C ALA A 268 14.19 -11.29 -26.51
N VAL A 269 15.01 -10.69 -27.38
CA VAL A 269 15.42 -11.29 -28.64
C VAL A 269 16.95 -11.24 -28.73
N LEU A 270 17.55 -12.40 -28.80
CA LEU A 270 18.98 -12.49 -29.13
C LEU A 270 19.12 -12.39 -30.66
N PRO A 271 19.94 -11.46 -31.20
CA PRO A 271 20.09 -11.28 -32.62
C PRO A 271 20.65 -12.53 -33.32
N ASP A 272 21.49 -13.28 -32.61
CA ASP A 272 22.10 -14.54 -33.05
C ASP A 272 22.24 -15.50 -31.86
N GLU A 273 22.38 -16.80 -32.15
CA GLU A 273 22.62 -17.78 -31.10
C GLU A 273 23.92 -17.51 -30.34
N PRO A 274 23.93 -17.60 -28.99
CA PRO A 274 25.17 -17.47 -28.23
C PRO A 274 26.07 -18.67 -28.44
N TRP A 275 27.36 -18.41 -28.64
CA TRP A 275 28.35 -19.45 -28.82
C TRP A 275 29.70 -19.06 -28.23
N ILE A 276 30.56 -20.06 -28.01
CA ILE A 276 31.92 -19.84 -27.59
C ILE A 276 32.86 -20.05 -28.73
N ALA A 277 33.58 -18.99 -29.09
CA ALA A 277 34.60 -19.02 -30.11
C ALA A 277 35.90 -19.56 -29.54
N VAL A 278 36.48 -20.57 -30.16
CA VAL A 278 37.76 -21.18 -29.74
C VAL A 278 38.72 -21.12 -30.94
N SER A 279 39.95 -20.72 -30.71
CA SER A 279 41.02 -20.72 -31.75
C SER A 279 41.89 -21.95 -31.61
N ALA A 280 41.82 -22.85 -32.57
CA ALA A 280 42.60 -24.10 -32.57
C ALA A 280 44.05 -23.98 -33.00
N SER A 281 44.44 -22.87 -33.70
CA SER A 281 45.81 -22.67 -34.22
C SER A 281 46.08 -21.23 -34.70
N GLY A 282 45.50 -20.24 -33.99
CA GLY A 282 45.88 -18.84 -34.20
C GLY A 282 45.29 -18.14 -35.42
N LYS A 283 44.54 -18.78 -36.30
CA LYS A 283 43.93 -18.17 -37.48
C LYS A 283 42.44 -18.50 -37.74
N ASP A 284 41.96 -19.68 -37.37
CA ASP A 284 40.60 -20.07 -37.65
C ASP A 284 39.76 -20.08 -36.37
N VAL A 285 38.68 -19.29 -36.33
CA VAL A 285 37.72 -19.24 -35.24
C VAL A 285 36.63 -20.26 -35.54
N THR A 286 36.53 -21.30 -34.69
CA THR A 286 35.49 -22.33 -34.80
C THR A 286 34.63 -22.32 -33.56
N THR A 287 33.40 -22.87 -33.62
CA THR A 287 32.59 -23.06 -32.44
C THR A 287 33.18 -24.14 -31.56
N LEU A 288 32.97 -24.09 -30.25
CA LEU A 288 33.39 -25.14 -29.33
C LEU A 288 32.81 -26.51 -29.74
N ALA A 289 31.59 -26.54 -30.21
CA ALA A 289 30.91 -27.75 -30.71
C ALA A 289 31.69 -28.36 -31.92
N ASP A 290 32.00 -27.55 -32.93
CA ASP A 290 32.76 -28.00 -34.12
C ASP A 290 34.15 -28.50 -33.78
N LEU A 291 34.82 -27.83 -32.83
CA LEU A 291 36.16 -28.23 -32.38
C LEU A 291 36.08 -29.57 -31.61
N LEU A 292 35.08 -29.81 -30.80
CA LEU A 292 34.87 -31.09 -30.11
C LEU A 292 34.56 -32.21 -31.08
N VAL A 293 33.70 -31.95 -32.09
CA VAL A 293 33.39 -32.91 -33.17
C VAL A 293 34.65 -33.24 -33.95
N ALA A 294 35.40 -32.25 -34.36
CA ALA A 294 36.66 -32.44 -35.11
C ALA A 294 37.69 -33.24 -34.29
N LYS A 295 37.88 -32.92 -33.02
CA LYS A 295 38.78 -33.70 -32.12
C LYS A 295 38.30 -35.13 -31.90
N ARG A 296 36.97 -35.34 -31.71
CA ARG A 296 36.36 -36.67 -31.61
C ARG A 296 36.66 -37.49 -32.88
N THR A 297 36.43 -36.89 -34.06
CA THR A 297 36.72 -37.56 -35.34
C THR A 297 38.17 -37.94 -35.50
N LEU A 298 39.09 -37.05 -35.13
CA LEU A 298 40.54 -37.32 -35.17
C LEU A 298 40.93 -38.45 -34.19
N LEU A 299 40.35 -38.48 -32.98
CA LEU A 299 40.60 -39.53 -32.02
C LEU A 299 40.05 -40.87 -32.51
N LEU A 300 38.89 -40.91 -33.13
CA LEU A 300 38.29 -42.09 -33.71
C LEU A 300 39.10 -42.61 -34.94
N GLN A 301 39.69 -41.70 -35.72
CA GLN A 301 40.55 -42.07 -36.85
C GLN A 301 41.94 -42.53 -36.41
N SER A 302 42.47 -42.00 -35.33
CA SER A 302 43.77 -42.41 -34.77
C SER A 302 43.73 -43.73 -33.98
N SER A 303 42.56 -44.14 -33.51
CA SER A 303 42.33 -45.39 -32.83
C SER A 303 41.88 -46.50 -33.80
N GLY A 304 42.75 -46.89 -34.72
CA GLY A 304 42.55 -48.05 -35.58
C GLY A 304 42.55 -49.41 -34.89
N GLU A 305 42.47 -49.45 -33.57
CA GLU A 305 42.29 -50.61 -32.71
C GLU A 305 41.17 -50.31 -31.71
N ASP A 306 40.34 -51.31 -31.44
CA ASP A 306 39.29 -51.18 -30.39
C ASP A 306 39.83 -50.54 -29.13
N PRO A 307 39.22 -49.47 -28.62
CA PRO A 307 39.72 -48.80 -27.44
C PRO A 307 39.72 -49.77 -26.25
N PRO A 308 40.81 -49.88 -25.49
CA PRO A 308 40.75 -50.68 -24.26
C PRO A 308 39.61 -50.14 -23.40
N LYS A 309 38.72 -51.04 -22.97
CA LYS A 309 37.68 -50.70 -21.99
C LYS A 309 38.33 -50.18 -20.72
N VAL A 310 38.47 -48.86 -20.62
CA VAL A 310 38.99 -48.22 -19.42
C VAL A 310 37.92 -48.39 -18.36
N ALA A 311 38.28 -49.05 -17.26
CA ALA A 311 37.39 -49.15 -16.11
C ALA A 311 36.98 -47.72 -15.67
N GLY A 312 35.70 -47.40 -15.80
CA GLY A 312 35.14 -46.05 -15.55
C GLY A 312 34.52 -45.37 -16.76
N SER A 313 34.62 -45.94 -18.00
CA SER A 313 33.99 -45.35 -19.19
C SER A 313 32.46 -45.33 -19.09
N GLU A 314 31.86 -46.38 -18.48
CA GLU A 314 30.42 -46.45 -18.28
C GLU A 314 29.90 -45.38 -17.31
N GLU A 315 30.70 -45.05 -16.29
CA GLU A 315 30.35 -43.97 -15.32
C GLU A 315 30.50 -42.58 -15.94
N LEU A 316 31.45 -42.38 -16.83
CA LEU A 316 31.65 -41.15 -17.59
C LEU A 316 30.56 -40.97 -18.66
N GLU A 317 30.16 -42.05 -19.36
CA GLU A 317 29.06 -42.03 -20.31
C GLU A 317 27.71 -41.78 -19.63
N ALA A 318 27.47 -42.39 -18.45
CA ALA A 318 26.28 -42.12 -17.64
C ALA A 318 26.22 -40.66 -17.14
N ARG A 319 27.38 -40.08 -16.77
CA ARG A 319 27.50 -38.67 -16.41
C ARG A 319 27.25 -37.73 -17.59
N LEU A 320 27.78 -38.08 -18.75
CA LEU A 320 27.59 -37.31 -19.99
C LEU A 320 26.12 -37.30 -20.41
N ASN A 321 25.49 -38.50 -20.43
CA ASN A 321 24.06 -38.63 -20.73
C ASN A 321 23.15 -37.87 -19.73
N ASN A 322 23.56 -37.85 -18.44
CA ASN A 322 22.82 -37.10 -17.43
C ASN A 322 22.96 -35.57 -17.65
N GLN A 323 24.17 -35.10 -18.03
CA GLN A 323 24.39 -33.70 -18.36
C GLN A 323 23.70 -33.29 -19.66
N GLU A 324 23.67 -34.14 -20.69
CA GLU A 324 22.91 -33.91 -21.92
C GLU A 324 21.40 -33.82 -21.65
N ASN A 325 20.86 -34.70 -20.80
CA ASN A 325 19.47 -34.63 -20.38
C ASN A 325 19.16 -33.36 -19.57
N GLN A 326 20.04 -32.94 -18.68
CA GLN A 326 19.89 -31.68 -17.94
C GLN A 326 19.93 -30.47 -18.88
N LEU A 327 20.78 -30.51 -19.90
CA LEU A 327 20.87 -29.45 -20.91
C LEU A 327 19.59 -29.38 -21.76
N LEU A 328 19.01 -30.53 -22.13
CA LEU A 328 17.75 -30.62 -22.87
C LEU A 328 16.57 -30.07 -22.04
N VAL A 329 16.52 -30.40 -20.73
CA VAL A 329 15.51 -29.86 -19.82
C VAL A 329 15.65 -28.34 -19.68
N ALA A 330 16.87 -27.84 -19.47
CA ALA A 330 17.12 -26.40 -19.37
C ALA A 330 16.81 -25.64 -20.68
N GLN A 331 17.04 -26.27 -21.84
CA GLN A 331 16.64 -25.70 -23.14
C GLN A 331 15.12 -25.65 -23.31
N ALA A 332 14.41 -26.68 -22.83
CA ALA A 332 12.94 -26.70 -22.86
C ALA A 332 12.36 -25.63 -21.93
N GLU A 333 12.88 -25.47 -20.72
CA GLU A 333 12.49 -24.42 -19.79
C GLU A 333 12.77 -23.01 -20.35
N LEU A 334 13.91 -22.81 -21.00
CA LEU A 334 14.25 -21.56 -21.69
C LEU A 334 13.28 -21.27 -22.84
N SER A 335 12.86 -22.29 -23.56
CA SER A 335 11.87 -22.16 -24.66
C SER A 335 10.50 -21.78 -24.11
N GLN A 336 10.09 -22.36 -22.98
CA GLN A 336 8.84 -22.03 -22.29
C GLN A 336 8.85 -20.59 -21.79
N LEU A 337 9.89 -20.18 -21.07
CA LEU A 337 10.07 -18.83 -20.59
C LEU A 337 10.06 -17.78 -21.71
N ARG A 338 10.64 -18.11 -22.87
CA ARG A 338 10.59 -17.24 -24.06
C ARG A 338 9.17 -17.07 -24.60
N SER A 339 8.39 -18.14 -24.58
CA SER A 339 6.98 -18.10 -24.98
C SER A 339 6.14 -17.26 -24.03
N ASP A 340 6.37 -17.41 -22.72
CA ASP A 340 5.65 -16.69 -21.67
C ASP A 340 5.97 -15.18 -21.73
N ILE A 341 7.26 -14.81 -21.85
CA ILE A 341 7.70 -13.40 -22.01
C ILE A 341 7.11 -12.79 -23.29
N ARG A 342 6.98 -13.56 -24.35
CA ARG A 342 6.39 -13.07 -25.60
C ARG A 342 4.91 -12.79 -25.47
N SER A 343 4.18 -13.67 -24.77
CA SER A 343 2.76 -13.50 -24.47
C SER A 343 2.52 -12.27 -23.60
N GLU A 344 3.31 -12.09 -22.52
CA GLU A 344 3.20 -10.92 -21.64
C GLU A 344 3.55 -9.61 -22.36
N ASN A 345 4.55 -9.60 -23.26
CA ASN A 345 4.87 -8.41 -24.05
C ASN A 345 3.77 -8.06 -25.06
N GLU A 346 3.09 -9.05 -25.64
CA GLU A 346 1.94 -8.81 -26.51
C GLU A 346 0.75 -8.24 -25.72
N GLU A 347 0.50 -8.70 -24.49
CA GLU A 347 -0.52 -8.14 -23.61
C GLU A 347 -0.19 -6.70 -23.17
N LEU A 348 1.06 -6.41 -22.81
CA LEU A 348 1.51 -5.07 -22.46
C LEU A 348 1.38 -4.07 -23.61
N GLN A 349 1.66 -4.48 -24.86
CA GLN A 349 1.47 -3.61 -26.03
C GLN A 349 -0.01 -3.30 -26.28
N VAL A 350 -0.92 -4.23 -26.01
CA VAL A 350 -2.36 -3.99 -26.12
C VAL A 350 -2.80 -3.00 -25.03
N GLU A 351 -2.35 -3.17 -23.78
CA GLU A 351 -2.66 -2.23 -22.67
C GLU A 351 -2.08 -0.82 -22.92
N GLU A 352 -0.86 -0.69 -23.48
CA GLU A 352 -0.31 0.61 -23.86
C GLU A 352 -1.15 1.31 -24.95
N LEU A 353 -1.60 0.57 -25.94
CA LEU A 353 -2.47 1.11 -26.99
C LEU A 353 -3.85 1.54 -26.47
N GLU A 354 -4.44 0.76 -25.55
CA GLU A 354 -5.70 1.13 -24.89
C GLU A 354 -5.53 2.37 -23.99
N PHE A 355 -4.40 2.48 -23.29
CA PHE A 355 -4.07 3.64 -22.45
C PHE A 355 -3.88 4.91 -23.31
N GLU A 356 -3.15 4.83 -24.44
CA GLU A 356 -2.97 5.96 -25.36
C GLU A 356 -4.30 6.40 -25.99
N GLN A 357 -5.19 5.47 -26.32
CA GLN A 357 -6.52 5.78 -26.82
C GLN A 357 -7.41 6.41 -25.72
N GLY A 358 -7.32 5.94 -24.49
CA GLY A 358 -8.02 6.51 -23.32
C GLY A 358 -7.55 7.95 -23.03
N CYS A 359 -6.25 8.22 -23.06
CA CYS A 359 -5.69 9.56 -22.86
C CYS A 359 -6.07 10.54 -23.98
N SER A 360 -6.23 10.09 -25.22
CA SER A 360 -6.65 10.95 -26.32
C SER A 360 -8.11 11.39 -26.22
N LEU A 361 -8.96 10.60 -25.58
CA LEU A 361 -10.36 10.96 -25.30
C LEU A 361 -10.52 12.02 -24.19
N VAL A 362 -9.60 12.06 -23.22
CA VAL A 362 -9.62 13.05 -22.13
C VAL A 362 -9.16 14.44 -22.59
N THR A 363 -8.33 14.53 -23.59
CA THR A 363 -7.87 15.81 -24.18
C THR A 363 -8.86 16.45 -25.15
N ALA A 364 -9.95 15.76 -25.51
CA ALA A 364 -10.96 16.24 -26.45
C ALA A 364 -12.19 16.87 -25.78
N VAL A 365 -12.20 17.03 -24.46
CA VAL A 365 -13.23 17.80 -23.75
C VAL A 365 -12.67 19.20 -23.52
N ASP A 366 -12.77 20.05 -24.53
CA ASP A 366 -12.57 21.51 -24.42
C ASP A 366 -13.66 22.13 -23.53
N PHE A 367 -13.21 23.04 -22.66
CA PHE A 367 -14.01 23.91 -21.80
C PHE A 367 -14.82 24.94 -22.63
#